data_1f59641f343f99c25d231f07b514f5cc
#
_entry.id   1f59641f343f99c25d231f07b514f5cc
#
_cell.length_a   1.000
_cell.length_b   1.000
_cell.length_c   1.000
_cell.angle_alpha   90.00
_cell.angle_beta   90.00
_cell.angle_gamma   90.00
#
_symmetry.space_group_name_H-M   'P 1'
#
loop_
_entity.id
_entity.type
_entity.pdbx_description
1 polymer ?
#
loop_
_entity_poly.entity_id
_entity_poly.type
_entity_poly.pdbx_seq_one_letter_code
_entity_poly.pdbx_strand_id
1 'polypeptide(L)'
;MKRIKIGLLGKILIAIALGVGMGLIAPAWLVRIFVTFNGIFSQFLGFAIPLIILGLVTVAIADIGKGAGKMLLLTVAIAYGSTVLAGTISYLTGAAVFPSMVDTSASLNAVSSAEEPAAYFSVSIPPMMNVMTALVMAFMLGLGLAALEKDSLKNVAHDFEEIVIKTIKAAIIPLLPLYIFGIFLNMTYVGQVFAILTVFIKIIGIIFLIHIGILILQFCIAGGFARKNPFKLLWTMMPAYFTALGTQSSAATIPVTLEQTKKNGVSEDVAGFTVPLCATIHMSGSMLKIVACALALMMMKGMPYDFGMFFGFICMLAITMVAAPGVPGGAIMAALGVLQSMLGFDQEAQALMIALYIAMDSFGTACNVTGDGAIAIIIDKIKNRS
;
A
#
# COMPACT_ATOMS: atom_id res chain seq x y z
N MET A 1 12.58 -32.61 -9.25
CA MET A 1 12.91 -31.18 -9.42
C MET A 1 11.98 -30.34 -8.57
N LYS A 2 12.45 -29.64 -7.52
CA LYS A 2 11.64 -28.68 -6.76
C LYS A 2 11.27 -27.54 -7.70
N ARG A 3 9.98 -27.38 -8.04
CA ARG A 3 9.50 -26.21 -8.78
C ARG A 3 9.77 -24.96 -7.92
N ILE A 4 10.66 -24.10 -8.39
CA ILE A 4 10.88 -22.78 -7.78
C ILE A 4 9.57 -22.01 -7.93
N LYS A 5 8.85 -21.80 -6.82
CA LYS A 5 7.64 -20.98 -6.83
C LYS A 5 8.08 -19.51 -6.86
N ILE A 6 8.00 -18.90 -8.04
CA ILE A 6 8.26 -17.46 -8.22
C ILE A 6 7.13 -16.69 -7.53
N GLY A 7 7.46 -15.88 -6.52
CA GLY A 7 6.51 -15.01 -5.83
C GLY A 7 5.96 -13.90 -6.74
N LEU A 8 4.97 -13.14 -6.26
CA LEU A 8 4.34 -12.06 -7.03
C LEU A 8 5.37 -11.01 -7.49
N LEU A 9 6.27 -10.60 -6.60
CA LEU A 9 7.37 -9.66 -6.93
C LEU A 9 8.19 -10.17 -8.13
N GLY A 10 8.64 -11.43 -8.11
CA GLY A 10 9.41 -11.99 -9.23
C GLY A 10 8.64 -12.00 -10.54
N LYS A 11 7.34 -12.32 -10.50
CA LYS A 11 6.46 -12.28 -11.69
C LYS A 11 6.31 -10.87 -12.25
N ILE A 12 6.17 -9.86 -11.38
CA ILE A 12 6.07 -8.44 -11.78
C ILE A 12 7.37 -7.95 -12.40
N LEU A 13 8.52 -8.24 -11.78
CA LEU A 13 9.83 -7.85 -12.34
C LEU A 13 10.08 -8.49 -13.71
N ILE A 14 9.72 -9.77 -13.87
CA ILE A 14 9.79 -10.45 -15.17
C ILE A 14 8.83 -9.81 -16.18
N ALA A 15 7.61 -9.46 -15.77
CA ALA A 15 6.63 -8.79 -16.62
C ALA A 15 7.13 -7.41 -17.09
N ILE A 16 7.73 -6.62 -16.22
CA ILE A 16 8.36 -5.33 -16.57
C ILE A 16 9.49 -5.54 -17.57
N ALA A 17 10.43 -6.44 -17.27
CA ALA A 17 11.58 -6.69 -18.15
C ALA A 17 11.14 -7.20 -19.54
N LEU A 18 10.17 -8.12 -19.59
CA LEU A 18 9.62 -8.60 -20.85
C LEU A 18 8.82 -7.52 -21.59
N GLY A 19 8.04 -6.70 -20.89
CA GLY A 19 7.28 -5.57 -21.46
C GLY A 19 8.21 -4.56 -22.13
N VAL A 20 9.27 -4.18 -21.42
CA VAL A 20 10.30 -3.27 -21.95
C VAL A 20 11.02 -3.91 -23.14
N GLY A 21 11.53 -5.15 -23.01
CA GLY A 21 12.26 -5.82 -24.09
C GLY A 21 11.41 -6.03 -25.34
N MET A 22 10.17 -6.48 -25.19
CA MET A 22 9.25 -6.70 -26.31
C MET A 22 8.77 -5.38 -26.90
N GLY A 23 8.56 -4.33 -26.11
CA GLY A 23 8.09 -3.02 -26.60
C GLY A 23 9.03 -2.35 -27.57
N LEU A 24 10.34 -2.67 -27.53
CA LEU A 24 11.33 -2.18 -28.50
C LEU A 24 11.16 -2.73 -29.92
N ILE A 25 10.57 -3.91 -30.06
CA ILE A 25 10.48 -4.66 -31.32
C ILE A 25 9.05 -5.08 -31.70
N ALA A 26 8.09 -4.85 -30.81
CA ALA A 26 6.72 -5.31 -31.00
C ALA A 26 6.04 -4.59 -32.18
N PRO A 27 5.34 -5.29 -33.07
CA PRO A 27 4.49 -4.65 -34.04
C PRO A 27 3.22 -4.06 -33.39
N ALA A 28 2.67 -3.00 -33.98
CA ALA A 28 1.51 -2.28 -33.47
C ALA A 28 0.29 -3.20 -33.14
N TRP A 29 0.03 -4.21 -33.95
CA TRP A 29 -1.09 -5.13 -33.72
C TRP A 29 -0.95 -5.91 -32.39
N LEU A 30 0.27 -6.28 -32.02
CA LEU A 30 0.53 -6.97 -30.74
C LEU A 30 0.32 -6.03 -29.57
N VAL A 31 0.83 -4.79 -29.65
CA VAL A 31 0.62 -3.76 -28.62
C VAL A 31 -0.87 -3.51 -28.41
N ARG A 32 -1.64 -3.39 -29.50
CA ARG A 32 -3.10 -3.20 -29.46
C ARG A 32 -3.85 -4.33 -28.73
N ILE A 33 -3.39 -5.59 -28.82
CA ILE A 33 -3.98 -6.71 -28.04
C ILE A 33 -3.85 -6.42 -26.54
N PHE A 34 -2.65 -6.02 -26.09
CA PHE A 34 -2.42 -5.73 -24.67
C PHE A 34 -3.08 -4.43 -24.20
N VAL A 35 -3.15 -3.42 -25.05
CA VAL A 35 -3.95 -2.20 -24.77
C VAL A 35 -5.42 -2.55 -24.57
N THR A 36 -5.97 -3.44 -25.40
CA THR A 36 -7.35 -3.93 -25.25
C THR A 36 -7.54 -4.71 -23.96
N PHE A 37 -6.64 -5.67 -23.67
CA PHE A 37 -6.68 -6.42 -22.42
C PHE A 37 -6.58 -5.49 -21.20
N ASN A 38 -5.67 -4.55 -21.22
CA ASN A 38 -5.46 -3.60 -20.12
C ASN A 38 -6.69 -2.71 -19.90
N GLY A 39 -7.34 -2.27 -20.98
CA GLY A 39 -8.59 -1.53 -20.89
C GLY A 39 -9.70 -2.32 -20.19
N ILE A 40 -9.89 -3.59 -20.56
CA ILE A 40 -10.89 -4.49 -19.93
C ILE A 40 -10.55 -4.75 -18.46
N PHE A 41 -9.28 -5.06 -18.17
CA PHE A 41 -8.85 -5.33 -16.79
C PHE A 41 -8.98 -4.10 -15.89
N SER A 42 -8.68 -2.90 -16.40
CA SER A 42 -8.89 -1.64 -15.69
C SER A 42 -10.37 -1.36 -15.38
N GLN A 43 -11.27 -1.65 -16.33
CA GLN A 43 -12.71 -1.55 -16.08
C GLN A 43 -13.16 -2.53 -14.98
N PHE A 44 -12.64 -3.76 -15.01
CA PHE A 44 -12.90 -4.73 -13.95
C PHE A 44 -12.34 -4.28 -12.59
N LEU A 45 -11.14 -3.71 -12.54
CA LEU A 45 -10.58 -3.12 -11.32
C LEU A 45 -11.46 -1.97 -10.81
N GLY A 46 -11.85 -1.05 -11.69
CA GLY A 46 -12.75 0.06 -11.34
C GLY A 46 -14.08 -0.39 -10.73
N PHE A 47 -14.64 -1.49 -11.26
CA PHE A 47 -15.83 -2.12 -10.68
C PHE A 47 -15.55 -2.78 -9.32
N ALA A 48 -14.42 -3.45 -9.18
CA ALA A 48 -14.08 -4.22 -7.97
C ALA A 48 -13.67 -3.32 -6.79
N ILE A 49 -13.03 -2.17 -7.03
CA ILE A 49 -12.48 -1.30 -5.98
C ILE A 49 -13.54 -0.87 -4.94
N PRO A 50 -14.72 -0.35 -5.29
CA PRO A 50 -15.74 0.01 -4.30
C PRO A 50 -16.21 -1.19 -3.48
N LEU A 51 -16.31 -2.38 -4.09
CA LEU A 51 -16.69 -3.61 -3.38
C LEU A 51 -15.61 -4.07 -2.41
N ILE A 52 -14.34 -3.94 -2.82
CA ILE A 52 -13.18 -4.21 -1.96
C ILE A 52 -13.22 -3.29 -0.73
N ILE A 53 -13.41 -2.00 -0.94
CA ILE A 53 -13.51 -1.03 0.16
C ILE A 53 -14.68 -1.38 1.08
N LEU A 54 -15.86 -1.60 0.52
CA LEU A 54 -17.05 -1.90 1.30
C LEU A 54 -16.86 -3.17 2.14
N GLY A 55 -16.38 -4.26 1.53
CA GLY A 55 -16.20 -5.53 2.21
C GLY A 55 -15.14 -5.48 3.32
N LEU A 56 -13.97 -4.95 3.03
CA LEU A 56 -12.84 -4.95 3.96
C LEU A 56 -12.97 -3.89 5.06
N VAL A 57 -13.34 -2.64 4.69
CA VAL A 57 -13.40 -1.53 5.66
C VAL A 57 -14.56 -1.73 6.65
N THR A 58 -15.72 -2.22 6.18
CA THR A 58 -16.88 -2.49 7.06
C THR A 58 -16.51 -3.45 8.17
N VAL A 59 -15.90 -4.58 7.82
CA VAL A 59 -15.52 -5.64 8.78
C VAL A 59 -14.44 -5.13 9.72
N ALA A 60 -13.40 -4.48 9.20
CA ALA A 60 -12.32 -3.93 10.02
C ALA A 60 -12.85 -2.97 11.09
N ILE A 61 -13.77 -2.05 10.73
CA ILE A 61 -14.38 -1.13 11.70
C ILE A 61 -15.28 -1.87 12.70
N ALA A 62 -16.08 -2.83 12.23
CA ALA A 62 -16.96 -3.62 13.08
C ALA A 62 -16.21 -4.45 14.13
N ASP A 63 -15.04 -4.97 13.75
CA ASP A 63 -14.21 -5.78 14.64
C ASP A 63 -13.45 -4.94 15.67
N ILE A 64 -12.97 -3.76 15.28
CA ILE A 64 -12.34 -2.79 16.20
C ILE A 64 -13.35 -2.33 17.26
N GLY A 65 -14.62 -2.14 16.92
CA GLY A 65 -15.65 -1.62 17.82
C GLY A 65 -16.05 -2.57 18.96
N LYS A 66 -15.95 -3.89 18.78
CA LYS A 66 -16.30 -4.88 19.83
C LYS A 66 -15.12 -5.09 20.79
N GLY A 67 -15.24 -4.61 22.02
CA GLY A 67 -14.23 -4.78 23.07
C GLY A 67 -13.26 -3.62 23.21
N ALA A 68 -13.66 -2.44 22.78
CA ALA A 68 -12.88 -1.21 22.81
C ALA A 68 -12.55 -0.75 24.25
N GLY A 69 -11.67 -1.50 24.91
CA GLY A 69 -11.01 -1.02 26.11
C GLY A 69 -10.04 0.11 25.78
N LYS A 70 -9.64 0.87 26.80
CA LYS A 70 -8.69 2.00 26.69
C LYS A 70 -7.41 1.64 25.90
N MET A 71 -6.95 0.38 26.03
CA MET A 71 -5.75 -0.12 25.32
C MET A 71 -5.96 -0.23 23.80
N LEU A 72 -7.14 -0.66 23.34
CA LEU A 72 -7.46 -0.72 21.90
C LEU A 72 -7.47 0.66 21.28
N LEU A 73 -8.23 1.61 21.88
CA LEU A 73 -8.30 2.98 21.38
C LEU A 73 -6.92 3.65 21.32
N LEU A 74 -6.10 3.44 22.35
CA LEU A 74 -4.75 3.98 22.41
C LEU A 74 -3.85 3.38 21.32
N THR A 75 -3.92 2.05 21.10
CA THR A 75 -3.13 1.37 20.07
C THR A 75 -3.53 1.85 18.68
N VAL A 76 -4.85 1.92 18.39
CA VAL A 76 -5.37 2.42 17.11
C VAL A 76 -4.93 3.87 16.87
N ALA A 77 -5.05 4.74 17.87
CA ALA A 77 -4.67 6.14 17.75
C ALA A 77 -3.17 6.31 17.46
N ILE A 78 -2.31 5.55 18.17
CA ILE A 78 -0.85 5.61 17.96
C ILE A 78 -0.47 5.01 16.60
N ALA A 79 -1.06 3.88 16.22
CA ALA A 79 -0.80 3.24 14.92
C ALA A 79 -1.23 4.14 13.75
N TYR A 80 -2.43 4.74 13.85
CA TYR A 80 -2.92 5.71 12.87
C TYR A 80 -2.01 6.94 12.80
N GLY A 81 -1.70 7.54 13.94
CA GLY A 81 -0.82 8.72 14.03
C GLY A 81 0.57 8.43 13.47
N SER A 82 1.15 7.26 13.76
CA SER A 82 2.44 6.81 13.20
C SER A 82 2.37 6.67 11.67
N THR A 83 1.28 6.12 11.15
CA THR A 83 1.06 5.96 9.70
C THR A 83 0.91 7.31 9.00
N VAL A 84 0.12 8.24 9.56
CA VAL A 84 -0.05 9.61 9.03
C VAL A 84 1.27 10.38 9.10
N LEU A 85 2.02 10.27 10.20
CA LEU A 85 3.34 10.90 10.34
C LEU A 85 4.31 10.41 9.26
N ALA A 86 4.35 9.11 9.00
CA ALA A 86 5.19 8.52 7.95
C ALA A 86 4.85 9.07 6.56
N GLY A 87 3.56 9.18 6.23
CA GLY A 87 3.08 9.79 4.99
C GLY A 87 3.45 11.27 4.88
N THR A 88 3.26 12.03 5.97
CA THR A 88 3.59 13.46 6.01
C THR A 88 5.10 13.69 5.82
N ILE A 89 5.96 12.94 6.49
CA ILE A 89 7.41 13.02 6.31
C ILE A 89 7.79 12.64 4.88
N SER A 90 7.15 11.62 4.32
CA SER A 90 7.38 11.20 2.93
C SER A 90 7.01 12.31 1.94
N TYR A 91 5.87 12.97 2.12
CA TYR A 91 5.47 14.12 1.30
C TYR A 91 6.46 15.28 1.43
N LEU A 92 6.78 15.71 2.66
CA LEU A 92 7.69 16.84 2.88
C LEU A 92 9.08 16.59 2.31
N THR A 93 9.62 15.39 2.48
CA THR A 93 10.91 15.00 1.89
C THR A 93 10.83 14.97 0.37
N GLY A 94 9.77 14.38 -0.18
CA GLY A 94 9.55 14.32 -1.63
C GLY A 94 9.39 15.71 -2.24
N ALA A 95 8.58 16.58 -1.62
CA ALA A 95 8.38 17.96 -2.09
C ALA A 95 9.67 18.79 -2.08
N ALA A 96 10.59 18.51 -1.13
CA ALA A 96 11.87 19.18 -1.06
C ALA A 96 12.92 18.63 -2.07
N VAL A 97 12.90 17.32 -2.33
CA VAL A 97 13.99 16.63 -3.05
C VAL A 97 13.63 16.29 -4.49
N PHE A 98 12.38 15.87 -4.78
CA PHE A 98 11.99 15.39 -6.11
C PHE A 98 12.04 16.46 -7.22
N PRO A 99 11.76 17.76 -6.97
CA PRO A 99 11.89 18.77 -8.03
C PRO A 99 13.28 18.83 -8.68
N SER A 100 14.34 18.46 -7.94
CA SER A 100 15.70 18.38 -8.49
C SER A 100 16.00 17.11 -9.28
N MET A 101 15.11 16.11 -9.22
CA MET A 101 15.27 14.79 -9.84
C MET A 101 14.31 14.54 -11.00
N VAL A 102 13.17 15.22 -10.99
CA VAL A 102 12.12 15.11 -12.00
C VAL A 102 12.29 16.24 -13.01
N ASP A 103 12.79 15.91 -14.18
CA ASP A 103 12.83 16.85 -15.30
C ASP A 103 11.46 16.87 -15.98
N THR A 104 10.63 17.84 -15.61
CA THR A 104 9.28 18.02 -16.16
C THR A 104 9.28 18.28 -17.66
N SER A 105 10.32 18.95 -18.19
CA SER A 105 10.43 19.25 -19.62
C SER A 105 10.75 18.00 -20.44
N ALA A 106 11.60 17.11 -19.94
CA ALA A 106 11.90 15.83 -20.59
C ALA A 106 10.71 14.85 -20.55
N SER A 107 9.95 14.88 -19.46
CA SER A 107 8.76 14.03 -19.28
C SER A 107 7.60 14.44 -20.20
N LEU A 108 7.35 15.74 -20.35
CA LEU A 108 6.30 16.27 -21.25
C LEU A 108 6.66 16.12 -22.74
N ASN A 109 7.93 16.22 -23.10
CA ASN A 109 8.38 16.05 -24.50
C ASN A 109 8.43 14.58 -24.93
N ALA A 110 8.60 13.62 -24.00
CA ALA A 110 8.51 12.19 -24.30
C ALA A 110 7.08 11.73 -24.63
N VAL A 111 6.06 12.48 -24.21
CA VAL A 111 4.63 12.18 -24.44
C VAL A 111 4.19 12.47 -25.89
N SER A 112 4.96 13.23 -26.68
CA SER A 112 4.48 13.79 -27.96
C SER A 112 4.95 13.09 -29.23
N SER A 113 5.61 11.93 -29.19
CA SER A 113 6.32 11.43 -30.38
C SER A 113 5.81 10.15 -31.06
N ALA A 114 4.83 9.45 -30.52
CA ALA A 114 4.20 8.34 -31.23
C ALA A 114 2.68 8.31 -31.00
N GLU A 115 1.91 8.03 -32.05
CA GLU A 115 0.47 7.75 -31.90
C GLU A 115 0.28 6.51 -31.00
N GLU A 116 -0.43 6.72 -29.88
CA GLU A 116 -0.75 5.66 -28.97
C GLU A 116 -1.68 4.63 -29.65
N PRO A 117 -1.32 3.33 -29.66
CA PRO A 117 -2.13 2.31 -30.35
C PRO A 117 -3.50 2.18 -29.71
N ALA A 118 -4.56 2.51 -30.43
CA ALA A 118 -5.92 2.39 -29.94
C ALA A 118 -6.29 0.90 -29.70
N ALA A 119 -7.07 0.63 -28.65
CA ALA A 119 -7.65 -0.68 -28.38
C ALA A 119 -8.49 -1.18 -29.57
N TYR A 120 -8.60 -2.48 -29.75
CA TYR A 120 -9.50 -3.07 -30.79
C TYR A 120 -10.97 -2.84 -30.46
N PHE A 121 -11.32 -2.91 -29.18
CA PHE A 121 -12.65 -2.63 -28.66
C PHE A 121 -12.56 -2.26 -27.18
N SER A 122 -13.59 -1.65 -26.64
CA SER A 122 -13.71 -1.33 -25.23
C SER A 122 -14.96 -2.01 -24.66
N VAL A 123 -14.82 -2.45 -23.39
CA VAL A 123 -15.96 -2.96 -22.59
C VAL A 123 -16.20 -1.98 -21.45
N SER A 124 -17.42 -1.52 -21.28
CA SER A 124 -17.78 -0.64 -20.15
C SER A 124 -18.33 -1.48 -19.01
N ILE A 125 -17.67 -1.45 -17.86
CA ILE A 125 -18.10 -2.09 -16.62
C ILE A 125 -18.21 -0.99 -15.55
N PRO A 126 -19.36 -0.28 -15.48
CA PRO A 126 -19.51 0.82 -14.54
C PRO A 126 -19.49 0.30 -13.10
N PRO A 127 -18.79 0.97 -12.16
CA PRO A 127 -18.83 0.63 -10.76
C PRO A 127 -20.23 0.84 -10.18
N MET A 128 -20.65 0.01 -9.21
CA MET A 128 -21.95 0.14 -8.53
C MET A 128 -22.05 1.46 -7.76
N MET A 129 -20.96 1.99 -7.25
CA MET A 129 -20.88 3.25 -6.54
C MET A 129 -19.47 3.86 -6.69
N ASN A 130 -19.33 5.15 -6.46
CA ASN A 130 -18.01 5.76 -6.41
C ASN A 130 -17.28 5.39 -5.10
N VAL A 131 -15.96 5.57 -5.09
CA VAL A 131 -15.07 5.21 -3.98
C VAL A 131 -15.46 5.91 -2.68
N MET A 132 -15.78 7.21 -2.73
CA MET A 132 -16.16 7.97 -1.53
C MET A 132 -17.50 7.48 -0.95
N THR A 133 -18.46 7.13 -1.79
CA THR A 133 -19.72 6.51 -1.35
C THR A 133 -19.45 5.17 -0.68
N ALA A 134 -18.59 4.34 -1.25
CA ALA A 134 -18.21 3.05 -0.66
C ALA A 134 -17.55 3.23 0.72
N LEU A 135 -16.67 4.21 0.86
CA LEU A 135 -16.03 4.55 2.15
C LEU A 135 -17.05 5.00 3.20
N VAL A 136 -17.90 5.99 2.87
CA VAL A 136 -18.92 6.48 3.81
C VAL A 136 -19.86 5.35 4.22
N MET A 137 -20.30 4.52 3.25
CA MET A 137 -21.16 3.37 3.52
C MET A 137 -20.46 2.33 4.40
N ALA A 138 -19.17 2.05 4.16
CA ALA A 138 -18.39 1.13 4.97
C ALA A 138 -18.24 1.62 6.42
N PHE A 139 -18.03 2.92 6.63
CA PHE A 139 -18.00 3.52 7.97
C PHE A 139 -19.35 3.42 8.67
N MET A 140 -20.43 3.80 7.99
CA MET A 140 -21.79 3.74 8.54
C MET A 140 -22.14 2.31 8.94
N LEU A 141 -21.91 1.33 8.05
CA LEU A 141 -22.20 -0.07 8.32
C LEU A 141 -21.27 -0.63 9.41
N GLY A 142 -19.97 -0.35 9.34
CA GLY A 142 -19.00 -0.86 10.32
C GLY A 142 -19.29 -0.37 11.75
N LEU A 143 -19.57 0.92 11.92
CA LEU A 143 -19.97 1.48 13.22
C LEU A 143 -21.34 0.93 13.68
N GLY A 144 -22.30 0.80 12.76
CA GLY A 144 -23.58 0.17 13.05
C GLY A 144 -23.44 -1.27 13.53
N LEU A 145 -22.64 -2.09 12.82
CA LEU A 145 -22.36 -3.48 13.18
C LEU A 145 -21.63 -3.60 14.53
N ALA A 146 -20.72 -2.67 14.83
CA ALA A 146 -20.04 -2.62 16.13
C ALA A 146 -21.03 -2.36 17.29
N ALA A 147 -22.09 -1.58 17.03
CA ALA A 147 -23.10 -1.21 18.03
C ALA A 147 -24.22 -2.27 18.20
N LEU A 148 -24.42 -3.14 17.20
CA LEU A 148 -25.45 -4.16 17.26
C LEU A 148 -25.07 -5.32 18.19
N GLU A 149 -26.02 -5.79 18.99
CA GLU A 149 -25.86 -6.98 19.85
C GLU A 149 -25.91 -8.30 19.06
N LYS A 150 -26.61 -8.31 17.92
CA LYS A 150 -26.81 -9.50 17.07
C LYS A 150 -25.68 -9.62 16.04
N ASP A 151 -25.11 -10.81 15.92
CA ASP A 151 -24.01 -11.09 14.99
C ASP A 151 -24.47 -11.49 13.57
N SER A 152 -25.78 -11.62 13.30
CA SER A 152 -26.28 -12.12 12.01
C SER A 152 -25.77 -11.29 10.83
N LEU A 153 -25.91 -9.96 10.89
CA LEU A 153 -25.44 -9.06 9.82
C LEU A 153 -23.91 -8.96 9.81
N LYS A 154 -23.26 -9.08 10.96
CA LYS A 154 -21.80 -9.13 11.05
C LYS A 154 -21.24 -10.37 10.35
N ASN A 155 -21.86 -11.53 10.52
CA ASN A 155 -21.48 -12.76 9.83
C ASN A 155 -21.63 -12.62 8.31
N VAL A 156 -22.72 -12.00 7.83
CA VAL A 156 -22.89 -11.70 6.40
C VAL A 156 -21.79 -10.76 5.87
N ALA A 157 -21.37 -9.76 6.67
CA ALA A 157 -20.26 -8.88 6.30
C ALA A 157 -18.93 -9.65 6.20
N HIS A 158 -18.66 -10.57 7.12
CA HIS A 158 -17.49 -11.47 7.05
C HIS A 158 -17.52 -12.40 5.83
N ASP A 159 -18.69 -12.98 5.51
CA ASP A 159 -18.83 -13.81 4.31
C ASP A 159 -18.57 -12.99 3.03
N PHE A 160 -19.05 -11.75 3.00
CA PHE A 160 -18.78 -10.83 1.89
C PHE A 160 -17.30 -10.45 1.80
N GLU A 161 -16.65 -10.17 2.92
CA GLU A 161 -15.19 -9.96 2.99
C GLU A 161 -14.43 -11.15 2.42
N GLU A 162 -14.83 -12.38 2.79
CA GLU A 162 -14.18 -13.60 2.29
C GLU A 162 -14.32 -13.74 0.77
N ILE A 163 -15.51 -13.44 0.20
CA ILE A 163 -15.74 -13.41 -1.25
C ILE A 163 -14.81 -12.41 -1.92
N VAL A 164 -14.71 -11.20 -1.37
CA VAL A 164 -13.82 -10.15 -1.90
C VAL A 164 -12.36 -10.60 -1.87
N ILE A 165 -11.89 -11.15 -0.76
CA ILE A 165 -10.51 -11.66 -0.63
C ILE A 165 -10.25 -12.80 -1.62
N LYS A 166 -11.19 -13.73 -1.79
CA LYS A 166 -11.09 -14.80 -2.80
C LYS A 166 -11.02 -14.24 -4.21
N THR A 167 -11.80 -13.22 -4.54
CA THR A 167 -11.78 -12.54 -5.84
C THR A 167 -10.43 -11.88 -6.10
N ILE A 168 -9.88 -11.18 -5.11
CA ILE A 168 -8.53 -10.59 -5.22
C ILE A 168 -7.48 -11.67 -5.51
N LYS A 169 -7.51 -12.77 -4.76
CA LYS A 169 -6.53 -13.87 -4.88
C LYS A 169 -6.68 -14.66 -6.18
N ALA A 170 -7.91 -14.90 -6.64
CA ALA A 170 -8.19 -15.76 -7.79
C ALA A 170 -8.20 -15.03 -9.14
N ALA A 171 -8.56 -13.75 -9.16
CA ALA A 171 -8.69 -12.97 -10.39
C ALA A 171 -7.67 -11.82 -10.46
N ILE A 172 -7.62 -10.92 -9.46
CA ILE A 172 -6.80 -9.73 -9.57
C ILE A 172 -5.31 -10.08 -9.54
N ILE A 173 -4.83 -10.73 -8.47
CA ILE A 173 -3.40 -11.03 -8.29
C ILE A 173 -2.80 -11.86 -9.44
N PRO A 174 -3.46 -12.91 -9.98
CA PRO A 174 -2.90 -13.67 -11.09
C PRO A 174 -2.80 -12.90 -12.41
N LEU A 175 -3.69 -11.96 -12.66
CA LEU A 175 -3.71 -11.15 -13.89
C LEU A 175 -2.81 -9.92 -13.84
N LEU A 176 -2.41 -9.46 -12.63
CA LEU A 176 -1.54 -8.29 -12.46
C LEU A 176 -0.24 -8.36 -13.26
N PRO A 177 0.52 -9.48 -13.31
CA PRO A 177 1.74 -9.53 -14.11
C PRO A 177 1.48 -9.28 -15.60
N LEU A 178 0.38 -9.82 -16.13
CA LEU A 178 -0.01 -9.61 -17.53
C LEU A 178 -0.43 -8.15 -17.79
N TYR A 179 -1.17 -7.57 -16.87
CA TYR A 179 -1.58 -6.18 -16.91
C TYR A 179 -0.36 -5.23 -16.91
N ILE A 180 0.59 -5.45 -15.99
CA ILE A 180 1.82 -4.66 -15.90
C ILE A 180 2.70 -4.86 -17.14
N PHE A 181 2.82 -6.08 -17.65
CA PHE A 181 3.50 -6.35 -18.91
C PHE A 181 2.92 -5.50 -20.04
N GLY A 182 1.60 -5.47 -20.22
CA GLY A 182 0.94 -4.68 -21.25
C GLY A 182 1.15 -3.17 -21.12
N ILE A 183 1.17 -2.64 -19.88
CA ILE A 183 1.49 -1.23 -19.61
C ILE A 183 2.93 -0.90 -20.04
N PHE A 184 3.93 -1.68 -19.58
CA PHE A 184 5.32 -1.44 -19.93
C PHE A 184 5.63 -1.68 -21.42
N LEU A 185 4.92 -2.63 -22.04
CA LEU A 185 4.96 -2.84 -23.48
C LEU A 185 4.51 -1.59 -24.24
N ASN A 186 3.35 -1.02 -23.88
CA ASN A 186 2.82 0.20 -24.51
C ASN A 186 3.72 1.40 -24.26
N MET A 187 4.13 1.64 -23.01
CA MET A 187 5.02 2.74 -22.64
C MET A 187 6.37 2.68 -23.37
N THR A 188 6.90 1.48 -23.62
CA THR A 188 8.14 1.31 -24.37
C THR A 188 7.91 1.58 -25.86
N TYR A 189 6.80 1.09 -26.41
CA TYR A 189 6.43 1.30 -27.80
C TYR A 189 6.28 2.80 -28.12
N VAL A 190 5.69 3.59 -27.21
CA VAL A 190 5.56 5.07 -27.37
C VAL A 190 6.80 5.83 -26.90
N GLY A 191 7.87 5.15 -26.44
CA GLY A 191 9.17 5.76 -26.13
C GLY A 191 9.30 6.39 -24.73
N GLN A 192 8.31 6.22 -23.83
CA GLN A 192 8.27 6.89 -22.52
C GLN A 192 8.99 6.13 -21.40
N VAL A 193 9.19 4.81 -21.55
CA VAL A 193 9.60 3.91 -20.45
C VAL A 193 10.94 4.29 -19.81
N PHE A 194 11.94 4.69 -20.60
CA PHE A 194 13.27 4.96 -20.07
C PHE A 194 13.33 6.24 -19.23
N ALA A 195 12.58 7.28 -19.61
CA ALA A 195 12.45 8.51 -18.82
C ALA A 195 11.82 8.20 -17.45
N ILE A 196 10.72 7.44 -17.45
CA ILE A 196 10.00 7.05 -16.25
C ILE A 196 10.89 6.18 -15.35
N LEU A 197 11.51 5.12 -15.86
CA LEU A 197 12.36 4.24 -15.06
C LEU A 197 13.56 4.97 -14.46
N THR A 198 14.17 5.90 -15.17
CA THR A 198 15.30 6.68 -14.67
C THR A 198 14.92 7.55 -13.47
N VAL A 199 13.76 8.19 -13.52
CA VAL A 199 13.23 8.97 -12.40
C VAL A 199 12.91 8.05 -11.21
N PHE A 200 12.22 6.92 -11.46
CA PHE A 200 11.82 6.01 -10.38
C PHE A 200 12.98 5.35 -9.66
N ILE A 201 14.08 5.01 -10.35
CA ILE A 201 15.28 4.47 -9.69
C ILE A 201 15.82 5.47 -8.66
N LYS A 202 15.86 6.77 -8.99
CA LYS A 202 16.29 7.81 -8.05
C LYS A 202 15.33 7.95 -6.87
N ILE A 203 14.01 7.96 -7.15
CA ILE A 203 12.97 8.06 -6.12
C ILE A 203 12.98 6.87 -5.18
N ILE A 204 13.17 5.66 -5.68
CA ILE A 204 13.31 4.45 -4.87
C ILE A 204 14.47 4.61 -3.85
N GLY A 205 15.60 5.17 -4.27
CA GLY A 205 16.72 5.47 -3.37
C GLY A 205 16.30 6.40 -2.22
N ILE A 206 15.55 7.47 -2.51
CA ILE A 206 15.02 8.39 -1.48
C ILE A 206 13.98 7.69 -0.59
N ILE A 207 13.11 6.86 -1.15
CA ILE A 207 12.15 6.06 -0.37
C ILE A 207 12.87 5.18 0.64
N PHE A 208 13.99 4.55 0.30
CA PHE A 208 14.79 3.77 1.23
C PHE A 208 15.41 4.63 2.34
N LEU A 209 15.87 5.84 2.04
CA LEU A 209 16.36 6.77 3.06
C LEU A 209 15.23 7.19 4.02
N ILE A 210 14.05 7.52 3.49
CA ILE A 210 12.87 7.83 4.30
C ILE A 210 12.49 6.62 5.18
N HIS A 211 12.50 5.42 4.62
CA HIS A 211 12.21 4.17 5.33
C HIS A 211 13.11 3.99 6.56
N ILE A 212 14.44 4.12 6.37
CA ILE A 212 15.40 4.06 7.48
C ILE A 212 15.13 5.17 8.49
N GLY A 213 14.90 6.40 8.02
CA GLY A 213 14.60 7.55 8.86
C GLY A 213 13.34 7.36 9.71
N ILE A 214 12.27 6.82 9.13
CA ILE A 214 11.02 6.50 9.87
C ILE A 214 11.26 5.44 10.93
N LEU A 215 11.99 4.36 10.63
CA LEU A 215 12.33 3.35 11.64
C LEU A 215 13.12 3.94 12.80
N ILE A 216 14.15 4.73 12.50
CA ILE A 216 14.93 5.41 13.54
C ILE A 216 14.05 6.33 14.38
N LEU A 217 13.18 7.13 13.74
CA LEU A 217 12.27 8.04 14.44
C LEU A 217 11.31 7.30 15.37
N GLN A 218 10.66 6.23 14.87
CA GLN A 218 9.75 5.41 15.68
C GLN A 218 10.46 4.83 16.91
N PHE A 219 11.67 4.30 16.72
CA PHE A 219 12.45 3.75 17.84
C PHE A 219 13.05 4.82 18.74
N CYS A 220 13.36 6.01 18.26
CA CYS A 220 13.73 7.17 19.12
C CYS A 220 12.57 7.55 20.03
N ILE A 221 11.35 7.63 19.49
CA ILE A 221 10.15 7.89 20.29
C ILE A 221 9.93 6.77 21.32
N ALA A 222 9.94 5.50 20.89
CA ALA A 222 9.77 4.34 21.78
C ALA A 222 10.86 4.30 22.86
N GLY A 223 12.12 4.56 22.50
CA GLY A 223 13.26 4.64 23.42
C GLY A 223 13.12 5.73 24.45
N GLY A 224 12.59 6.90 24.06
CA GLY A 224 12.25 7.99 24.99
C GLY A 224 11.20 7.59 26.03
N PHE A 225 10.14 6.91 25.60
CA PHE A 225 9.12 6.37 26.53
C PHE A 225 9.68 5.29 27.44
N ALA A 226 10.48 4.37 26.90
CA ALA A 226 11.06 3.24 27.64
C ALA A 226 12.31 3.62 28.44
N ARG A 227 12.89 4.80 28.23
CA ARG A 227 14.21 5.22 28.76
C ARG A 227 15.32 4.20 28.44
N LYS A 228 15.28 3.67 27.20
CA LYS A 228 16.24 2.68 26.69
C LYS A 228 16.89 3.21 25.41
N ASN A 229 18.07 2.68 25.07
CA ASN A 229 18.76 3.04 23.83
C ASN A 229 17.92 2.63 22.58
N PRO A 230 17.51 3.58 21.72
CA PRO A 230 16.65 3.33 20.58
C PRO A 230 17.31 2.38 19.55
N PHE A 231 18.60 2.48 19.31
CA PHE A 231 19.31 1.63 18.37
C PHE A 231 19.38 0.18 18.84
N LYS A 232 19.49 -0.05 20.17
CA LYS A 232 19.44 -1.40 20.73
C LYS A 232 18.05 -2.00 20.59
N LEU A 233 16.99 -1.20 20.82
CA LEU A 233 15.60 -1.62 20.64
C LEU A 233 15.34 -1.99 19.17
N LEU A 234 15.77 -1.14 18.23
CA LEU A 234 15.63 -1.40 16.79
C LEU A 234 16.40 -2.65 16.37
N TRP A 235 17.65 -2.81 16.86
CA TRP A 235 18.47 -3.98 16.53
C TRP A 235 17.84 -5.29 16.98
N THR A 236 17.18 -5.30 18.13
CA THR A 236 16.45 -6.47 18.63
C THR A 236 15.31 -6.86 17.68
N MET A 237 14.73 -5.92 16.92
CA MET A 237 13.66 -6.21 15.96
C MET A 237 14.17 -6.69 14.58
N MET A 238 15.49 -6.70 14.32
CA MET A 238 16.01 -7.10 13.01
C MET A 238 15.59 -8.51 12.55
N PRO A 239 15.47 -9.53 13.41
CA PRO A 239 14.92 -10.83 12.98
C PRO A 239 13.50 -10.73 12.43
N ALA A 240 12.63 -9.88 13.01
CA ALA A 240 11.29 -9.64 12.49
C ALA A 240 11.34 -8.88 11.14
N TYR A 241 12.21 -7.87 11.03
CA TYR A 241 12.45 -7.14 9.79
C TYR A 241 12.83 -8.08 8.63
N PHE A 242 13.85 -8.93 8.81
CA PHE A 242 14.30 -9.86 7.77
C PHE A 242 13.28 -10.95 7.46
N THR A 243 12.52 -11.40 8.46
CA THR A 243 11.42 -12.37 8.25
C THR A 243 10.34 -11.74 7.38
N ALA A 244 9.96 -10.49 7.66
CA ALA A 244 8.97 -9.75 6.87
C ALA A 244 9.43 -9.49 5.44
N LEU A 245 10.72 -9.20 5.22
CA LEU A 245 11.30 -9.11 3.87
C LEU A 245 11.07 -10.38 3.06
N GLY A 246 11.23 -11.54 3.69
CA GLY A 246 11.08 -12.84 3.02
C GLY A 246 9.60 -13.24 2.81
N THR A 247 8.75 -12.97 3.80
CA THR A 247 7.34 -13.41 3.78
C THR A 247 6.41 -12.47 3.02
N GLN A 248 6.76 -11.17 2.96
CA GLN A 248 5.90 -10.10 2.43
C GLN A 248 4.51 -10.05 3.11
N SER A 249 4.41 -10.55 4.34
CA SER A 249 3.17 -10.66 5.09
C SER A 249 3.39 -10.31 6.56
N SER A 250 2.76 -9.23 7.01
CA SER A 250 2.78 -8.85 8.43
C SER A 250 2.19 -9.97 9.30
N ALA A 251 1.06 -10.55 8.86
CA ALA A 251 0.40 -11.63 9.59
C ALA A 251 1.28 -12.87 9.75
N ALA A 252 1.98 -13.30 8.69
CA ALA A 252 2.91 -14.44 8.75
C ALA A 252 4.13 -14.18 9.65
N THR A 253 4.44 -12.91 9.93
CA THR A 253 5.59 -12.50 10.73
C THR A 253 5.23 -12.31 12.22
N ILE A 254 3.94 -12.30 12.59
CA ILE A 254 3.47 -12.08 13.97
C ILE A 254 4.26 -12.90 15.02
N PRO A 255 4.50 -14.21 14.87
CA PRO A 255 5.21 -14.98 15.88
C PRO A 255 6.62 -14.45 16.18
N VAL A 256 7.36 -14.05 15.12
CA VAL A 256 8.72 -13.51 15.27
C VAL A 256 8.66 -12.10 15.85
N THR A 257 7.75 -11.25 15.37
CA THR A 257 7.54 -9.89 15.88
C THR A 257 7.22 -9.91 17.36
N LEU A 258 6.32 -10.80 17.79
CA LEU A 258 5.93 -10.98 19.18
C LEU A 258 7.14 -11.36 20.06
N GLU A 259 7.94 -12.33 19.61
CA GLU A 259 9.13 -12.77 20.33
C GLU A 259 10.14 -11.64 20.51
N GLN A 260 10.45 -10.90 19.44
CA GLN A 260 11.40 -9.79 19.50
C GLN A 260 10.88 -8.61 20.33
N THR A 261 9.57 -8.34 20.27
CA THR A 261 8.91 -7.33 21.09
C THR A 261 9.01 -7.65 22.59
N LYS A 262 8.80 -8.92 22.96
CA LYS A 262 9.00 -9.41 24.36
C LYS A 262 10.47 -9.28 24.78
N LYS A 263 11.45 -9.57 23.91
CA LYS A 263 12.89 -9.35 24.18
C LYS A 263 13.22 -7.88 24.43
N ASN A 264 12.49 -6.94 23.86
CA ASN A 264 12.60 -5.51 24.14
C ASN A 264 12.04 -5.11 25.51
N GLY A 265 11.42 -6.06 26.23
CA GLY A 265 10.90 -5.90 27.59
C GLY A 265 9.48 -5.39 27.63
N VAL A 266 8.68 -5.68 26.63
CA VAL A 266 7.22 -5.50 26.62
C VAL A 266 6.58 -6.68 27.33
N SER A 267 5.61 -6.43 28.19
CA SER A 267 4.84 -7.47 28.90
C SER A 267 4.07 -8.35 27.91
N GLU A 268 3.86 -9.62 28.30
CA GLU A 268 3.28 -10.63 27.42
C GLU A 268 1.86 -10.30 26.98
N ASP A 269 1.04 -9.78 27.90
CA ASP A 269 -0.32 -9.36 27.64
C ASP A 269 -0.40 -8.16 26.69
N VAL A 270 0.49 -7.16 26.82
CA VAL A 270 0.55 -6.02 25.91
C VAL A 270 1.08 -6.46 24.54
N ALA A 271 2.17 -7.23 24.49
CA ALA A 271 2.72 -7.71 23.25
C ALA A 271 1.74 -8.61 22.48
N GLY A 272 1.08 -9.56 23.20
CA GLY A 272 0.10 -10.48 22.65
C GLY A 272 -1.15 -9.79 22.09
N PHE A 273 -1.50 -8.61 22.59
CA PHE A 273 -2.59 -7.79 22.07
C PHE A 273 -2.13 -6.85 20.95
N THR A 274 -1.07 -6.07 21.22
CA THR A 274 -0.67 -4.96 20.33
C THR A 274 -0.06 -5.45 19.01
N VAL A 275 0.78 -6.48 19.04
CA VAL A 275 1.48 -6.96 17.83
C VAL A 275 0.50 -7.54 16.79
N PRO A 276 -0.43 -8.45 17.12
CA PRO A 276 -1.41 -8.92 16.15
C PRO A 276 -2.32 -7.82 15.61
N LEU A 277 -2.75 -6.88 16.46
CA LEU A 277 -3.57 -5.75 16.05
C LEU A 277 -2.79 -4.83 15.09
N CYS A 278 -1.58 -4.40 15.45
CA CYS A 278 -0.75 -3.53 14.62
C CYS A 278 -0.38 -4.17 13.28
N ALA A 279 -0.20 -5.50 13.22
CA ALA A 279 0.06 -6.21 11.97
C ALA A 279 -1.04 -6.01 10.91
N THR A 280 -2.24 -5.57 11.30
CA THR A 280 -3.35 -5.25 10.40
C THR A 280 -3.58 -3.75 10.22
N ILE A 281 -3.34 -2.92 11.23
CA ILE A 281 -3.73 -1.50 11.20
C ILE A 281 -2.56 -0.53 11.05
N HIS A 282 -1.31 -0.95 11.33
CA HIS A 282 -0.14 -0.07 11.26
C HIS A 282 0.61 -0.28 9.94
N MET A 283 0.56 0.72 9.07
CA MET A 283 1.05 0.63 7.69
C MET A 283 2.01 1.76 7.31
N SER A 284 2.90 2.19 8.23
CA SER A 284 3.82 3.31 8.02
C SER A 284 4.73 3.14 6.80
N GLY A 285 5.28 1.93 6.60
CA GLY A 285 6.15 1.60 5.45
C GLY A 285 5.40 1.51 4.13
N SER A 286 4.13 1.12 4.13
CA SER A 286 3.28 1.15 2.94
C SER A 286 2.85 2.57 2.61
N MET A 287 2.46 3.35 3.61
CA MET A 287 2.07 4.75 3.48
C MET A 287 3.17 5.59 2.85
N LEU A 288 4.40 5.52 3.38
CA LEU A 288 5.51 6.35 2.88
C LEU A 288 5.82 6.08 1.40
N LYS A 289 5.72 4.82 0.94
CA LYS A 289 5.95 4.46 -0.46
C LYS A 289 4.86 4.99 -1.38
N ILE A 290 3.59 4.80 -0.99
CA ILE A 290 2.46 5.24 -1.79
C ILE A 290 2.51 6.75 -1.95
N VAL A 291 2.75 7.50 -0.86
CA VAL A 291 2.83 8.97 -0.89
C VAL A 291 3.99 9.45 -1.76
N ALA A 292 5.20 8.89 -1.59
CA ALA A 292 6.35 9.26 -2.39
C ALA A 292 6.14 8.98 -3.89
N CYS A 293 5.66 7.78 -4.23
CA CYS A 293 5.39 7.42 -5.63
C CYS A 293 4.28 8.26 -6.25
N ALA A 294 3.22 8.56 -5.48
CA ALA A 294 2.12 9.39 -5.95
C ALA A 294 2.59 10.83 -6.24
N LEU A 295 3.35 11.42 -5.31
CA LEU A 295 3.91 12.76 -5.51
C LEU A 295 4.83 12.82 -6.73
N ALA A 296 5.70 11.82 -6.89
CA ALA A 296 6.61 11.74 -8.03
C ALA A 296 5.86 11.63 -9.37
N LEU A 297 4.83 10.78 -9.44
CA LEU A 297 3.98 10.64 -10.62
C LEU A 297 3.24 11.94 -10.96
N MET A 298 2.70 12.63 -9.96
CA MET A 298 2.04 13.93 -10.18
C MET A 298 3.02 14.96 -10.73
N MET A 299 4.25 15.04 -10.20
CA MET A 299 5.29 15.91 -10.72
C MET A 299 5.65 15.56 -12.17
N MET A 300 5.83 14.28 -12.48
CA MET A 300 6.17 13.83 -13.85
C MET A 300 5.06 14.10 -14.85
N LYS A 301 3.79 14.00 -14.44
CA LYS A 301 2.61 14.29 -15.29
C LYS A 301 2.24 15.78 -15.30
N GLY A 302 2.99 16.64 -14.60
CA GLY A 302 2.68 18.08 -14.49
C GLY A 302 1.36 18.38 -13.78
N MET A 303 0.89 17.46 -12.94
CA MET A 303 -0.35 17.62 -12.17
C MET A 303 -0.13 18.56 -10.98
N PRO A 304 -1.10 19.41 -10.65
CA PRO A 304 -1.00 20.30 -9.49
C PRO A 304 -0.99 19.49 -8.18
N TYR A 305 -0.16 19.89 -7.24
CA TYR A 305 -0.09 19.31 -5.91
C TYR A 305 0.21 20.37 -4.87
N ASP A 306 -0.36 20.22 -3.70
CA ASP A 306 -0.08 21.05 -2.52
C ASP A 306 -0.13 20.23 -1.23
N PHE A 307 0.31 20.83 -0.14
CA PHE A 307 0.33 20.16 1.16
C PHE A 307 -1.08 19.81 1.65
N GLY A 308 -2.07 20.68 1.45
CA GLY A 308 -3.44 20.46 1.92
C GLY A 308 -4.07 19.25 1.26
N MET A 309 -3.95 19.16 -0.09
CA MET A 309 -4.42 18.00 -0.87
C MET A 309 -3.74 16.71 -0.40
N PHE A 310 -2.40 16.70 -0.29
CA PHE A 310 -1.69 15.51 0.15
C PHE A 310 -1.95 15.13 1.60
N PHE A 311 -2.12 16.09 2.50
CA PHE A 311 -2.46 15.79 3.88
C PHE A 311 -3.85 15.15 4.00
N GLY A 312 -4.83 15.67 3.26
CA GLY A 312 -6.15 15.05 3.14
C GLY A 312 -6.07 13.62 2.57
N PHE A 313 -5.29 13.45 1.49
CA PHE A 313 -5.03 12.14 0.90
C PHE A 313 -4.36 11.17 1.89
N ILE A 314 -3.34 11.60 2.63
CA ILE A 314 -2.64 10.79 3.64
C ILE A 314 -3.61 10.34 4.75
N CYS A 315 -4.44 11.24 5.27
CA CYS A 315 -5.42 10.92 6.30
C CYS A 315 -6.45 9.89 5.80
N MET A 316 -6.98 10.08 4.59
CA MET A 316 -7.95 9.16 4.01
C MET A 316 -7.32 7.80 3.67
N LEU A 317 -6.10 7.82 3.13
CA LEU A 317 -5.33 6.61 2.83
C LEU A 317 -5.04 5.81 4.11
N ALA A 318 -4.66 6.47 5.20
CA ALA A 318 -4.40 5.82 6.48
C ALA A 318 -5.64 5.07 7.00
N ILE A 319 -6.84 5.66 6.85
CA ILE A 319 -8.10 5.02 7.19
C ILE A 319 -8.35 3.79 6.30
N THR A 320 -8.21 3.96 4.99
CA THR A 320 -8.47 2.89 4.01
C THR A 320 -7.51 1.71 4.19
N MET A 321 -6.27 1.99 4.57
CA MET A 321 -5.24 0.98 4.76
C MET A 321 -5.44 0.14 6.02
N VAL A 322 -6.18 0.61 7.04
CA VAL A 322 -6.56 -0.22 8.21
C VAL A 322 -7.30 -1.49 7.78
N ALA A 323 -8.00 -1.43 6.66
CA ALA A 323 -8.75 -2.54 6.09
C ALA A 323 -8.02 -3.25 4.94
N ALA A 324 -6.74 -2.96 4.72
CA ALA A 324 -6.01 -3.60 3.62
C ALA A 324 -5.85 -5.11 3.87
N PRO A 325 -6.16 -5.97 2.87
CA PRO A 325 -5.98 -7.40 3.04
C PRO A 325 -4.50 -7.73 3.28
N GLY A 326 -4.22 -8.60 4.25
CA GLY A 326 -2.87 -9.04 4.64
C GLY A 326 -2.18 -9.94 3.61
N VAL A 327 -2.34 -9.65 2.33
CA VAL A 327 -1.73 -10.36 1.19
C VAL A 327 -0.75 -9.44 0.45
N PRO A 328 0.26 -9.97 -0.26
CA PRO A 328 1.16 -9.15 -1.07
C PRO A 328 0.38 -8.25 -2.03
N GLY A 329 0.71 -6.96 -2.05
CA GLY A 329 0.00 -5.96 -2.84
C GLY A 329 -1.35 -5.50 -2.27
N GLY A 330 -1.81 -6.03 -1.13
CA GLY A 330 -3.12 -5.69 -0.55
C GLY A 330 -3.30 -4.21 -0.25
N ALA A 331 -2.29 -3.56 0.29
CA ALA A 331 -2.35 -2.14 0.63
C ALA A 331 -2.48 -1.23 -0.60
N ILE A 332 -1.80 -1.53 -1.71
CA ILE A 332 -1.98 -0.73 -2.93
C ILE A 332 -3.36 -0.97 -3.55
N MET A 333 -3.89 -2.20 -3.49
CA MET A 333 -5.25 -2.46 -3.97
C MET A 333 -6.29 -1.64 -3.20
N ALA A 334 -6.15 -1.54 -1.87
CA ALA A 334 -7.01 -0.69 -1.06
C ALA A 334 -6.81 0.81 -1.36
N ALA A 335 -5.61 1.23 -1.76
CA ALA A 335 -5.28 2.61 -2.05
C ALA A 335 -5.79 3.11 -3.40
N LEU A 336 -6.02 2.23 -4.40
CA LEU A 336 -6.34 2.63 -5.78
C LEU A 336 -7.54 3.58 -5.86
N GLY A 337 -8.57 3.29 -5.07
CA GLY A 337 -9.76 4.13 -5.05
C GLY A 337 -9.51 5.54 -4.51
N VAL A 338 -8.66 5.67 -3.50
CA VAL A 338 -8.30 6.97 -2.92
C VAL A 338 -7.36 7.73 -3.86
N LEU A 339 -6.42 7.05 -4.51
CA LEU A 339 -5.55 7.62 -5.57
C LEU A 339 -6.39 8.20 -6.72
N GLN A 340 -7.40 7.45 -7.18
CA GLN A 340 -8.28 7.90 -8.25
C GLN A 340 -9.16 9.08 -7.82
N SER A 341 -9.82 8.96 -6.66
CA SER A 341 -10.84 9.93 -6.25
C SER A 341 -10.26 11.24 -5.73
N MET A 342 -9.09 11.22 -5.07
CA MET A 342 -8.50 12.40 -4.46
C MET A 342 -7.35 13.01 -5.28
N LEU A 343 -6.56 12.18 -5.99
CA LEU A 343 -5.44 12.65 -6.79
C LEU A 343 -5.71 12.59 -8.30
N GLY A 344 -6.88 12.10 -8.74
CA GLY A 344 -7.28 12.06 -10.15
C GLY A 344 -6.46 11.07 -11.00
N PHE A 345 -5.90 10.02 -10.39
CA PHE A 345 -5.05 9.07 -11.09
C PHE A 345 -5.87 8.27 -12.11
N ASP A 346 -5.44 8.35 -13.38
CA ASP A 346 -5.93 7.54 -14.48
C ASP A 346 -5.44 6.08 -14.40
N GLN A 347 -5.87 5.26 -15.34
CA GLN A 347 -5.53 3.83 -15.37
C GLN A 347 -4.03 3.57 -15.49
N GLU A 348 -3.32 4.41 -16.25
CA GLU A 348 -1.88 4.30 -16.44
C GLU A 348 -1.12 4.63 -15.15
N ALA A 349 -1.48 5.74 -14.48
CA ALA A 349 -0.90 6.12 -13.20
C ALA A 349 -1.17 5.07 -12.12
N GLN A 350 -2.38 4.49 -12.07
CA GLN A 350 -2.71 3.40 -11.16
C GLN A 350 -1.86 2.15 -11.42
N ALA A 351 -1.66 1.77 -12.69
CA ALA A 351 -0.82 0.63 -13.05
C ALA A 351 0.64 0.84 -12.65
N LEU A 352 1.18 2.04 -12.88
CA LEU A 352 2.53 2.41 -12.40
C LEU A 352 2.63 2.35 -10.88
N MET A 353 1.63 2.87 -10.16
CA MET A 353 1.57 2.77 -8.71
C MET A 353 1.58 1.32 -8.21
N ILE A 354 0.83 0.43 -8.85
CA ILE A 354 0.81 -1.00 -8.53
C ILE A 354 2.20 -1.61 -8.75
N ALA A 355 2.81 -1.37 -9.90
CA ALA A 355 4.12 -1.92 -10.25
C ALA A 355 5.20 -1.46 -9.25
N LEU A 356 5.28 -0.16 -8.99
CA LEU A 356 6.24 0.43 -8.06
C LEU A 356 6.02 -0.04 -6.61
N TYR A 357 4.77 -0.08 -6.17
CA TYR A 357 4.44 -0.55 -4.84
C TYR A 357 4.89 -2.00 -4.63
N ILE A 358 4.54 -2.89 -5.57
CA ILE A 358 4.86 -4.32 -5.48
C ILE A 358 6.37 -4.55 -5.55
N ALA A 359 7.10 -3.76 -6.36
CA ALA A 359 8.56 -3.84 -6.42
C ALA A 359 9.24 -3.58 -5.05
N MET A 360 8.60 -2.76 -4.20
CA MET A 360 9.10 -2.40 -2.88
C MET A 360 8.28 -3.01 -1.72
N ASP A 361 7.35 -3.93 -1.99
CA ASP A 361 6.38 -4.41 -0.98
C ASP A 361 7.05 -5.09 0.21
N SER A 362 8.06 -5.90 -0.04
CA SER A 362 8.87 -6.56 0.99
C SER A 362 9.42 -5.57 2.03
N PHE A 363 9.98 -4.46 1.57
CA PHE A 363 10.57 -3.44 2.44
C PHE A 363 9.50 -2.67 3.23
N GLY A 364 8.36 -2.37 2.60
CA GLY A 364 7.24 -1.75 3.30
C GLY A 364 6.69 -2.62 4.41
N THR A 365 6.52 -3.90 4.14
CA THR A 365 6.09 -4.88 5.14
C THR A 365 7.09 -4.99 6.29
N ALA A 366 8.39 -5.01 5.98
CA ALA A 366 9.45 -5.02 6.99
C ALA A 366 9.41 -3.77 7.89
N CYS A 367 9.16 -2.59 7.31
CA CYS A 367 8.98 -1.35 8.06
C CYS A 367 7.75 -1.40 8.98
N ASN A 368 6.60 -1.84 8.47
CA ASN A 368 5.36 -1.97 9.23
C ASN A 368 5.59 -2.85 10.48
N VAL A 369 6.03 -4.08 10.24
CA VAL A 369 6.27 -5.10 11.28
C VAL A 369 7.29 -4.65 12.34
N THR A 370 8.35 -3.99 11.92
CA THR A 370 9.36 -3.47 12.85
C THR A 370 8.80 -2.33 13.69
N GLY A 371 8.03 -1.43 13.08
CA GLY A 371 7.33 -0.35 13.75
C GLY A 371 6.27 -0.83 14.74
N ASP A 372 5.64 -1.99 14.52
CA ASP A 372 4.70 -2.61 15.46
C ASP A 372 5.36 -2.83 16.83
N GLY A 373 6.63 -3.25 16.82
CA GLY A 373 7.42 -3.39 18.04
C GLY A 373 7.64 -2.06 18.78
N ALA A 374 7.87 -0.97 18.04
CA ALA A 374 8.00 0.36 18.63
C ALA A 374 6.69 0.82 19.28
N ILE A 375 5.54 0.61 18.61
CA ILE A 375 4.21 0.92 19.17
C ILE A 375 3.95 0.11 20.43
N ALA A 376 4.23 -1.20 20.42
CA ALA A 376 4.03 -2.05 21.59
C ALA A 376 4.86 -1.59 22.79
N ILE A 377 6.10 -1.11 22.60
CA ILE A 377 6.94 -0.53 23.64
C ILE A 377 6.28 0.73 24.24
N ILE A 378 5.72 1.61 23.40
CA ILE A 378 5.04 2.84 23.85
C ILE A 378 3.80 2.48 24.65
N ILE A 379 2.96 1.57 24.16
CA ILE A 379 1.72 1.13 24.84
C ILE A 379 2.04 0.52 26.22
N ASP A 380 3.03 -0.38 26.29
CA ASP A 380 3.46 -0.99 27.54
C ASP A 380 3.85 0.07 28.61
N LYS A 381 4.57 1.10 28.19
CA LYS A 381 4.98 2.16 29.11
C LYS A 381 3.86 3.09 29.52
N ILE A 382 2.89 3.35 28.66
CA ILE A 382 1.70 4.12 29.01
C ILE A 382 0.83 3.33 29.98
N LYS A 383 0.58 2.03 29.71
CA LYS A 383 -0.21 1.14 30.58
C LYS A 383 0.39 1.03 31.99
N ASN A 384 1.70 0.89 32.10
CA ASN A 384 2.40 0.72 33.37
C ASN A 384 2.60 2.02 34.15
N ARG A 385 2.23 3.18 33.60
CA ARG A 385 2.24 4.50 34.27
C ARG A 385 0.87 4.93 34.76
N SER A 386 -0.20 4.29 34.26
CA SER A 386 -1.60 4.51 34.67
C SER A 386 -2.02 3.48 35.72
#